data_c6eeaf00bfda0d7b5fbb8bdd2eb87d37
#
_entry.id   c6eeaf00bfda0d7b5fbb8bdd2eb87d37
#
_cell.length_a   1.000
_cell.length_b   1.000
_cell.length_c   1.000
_cell.angle_alpha   90.00
_cell.angle_beta   90.00
_cell.angle_gamma   90.00
#
_symmetry.space_group_name_H-M   'P 1'
#
loop_
_entity.id
_entity.type
_entity.pdbx_description
1 polymer ?
#
loop_
_entity_poly.entity_id
_entity_poly.type
_entity_poly.pdbx_seq_one_letter_code
_entity_poly.pdbx_strand_id
1 'polypeptide(L)'
;MKICLTCKVEKPLSSFQIRGGGRTGPQASCKECEIIRTRNYRHRTRRLLHRWKLSKGCKFCDFKVEHSCQLDIDHIDKNSKGKKSRGRAIDPSWSITRIKKHLSNCQVLCKNCHAIKTYESKDHLT
;
A
#
# COMPACT_ATOMS: atom_id res chain seq x y z
N MET A 1 22.48 22.52 -13.55
CA MET A 1 22.76 21.96 -12.21
C MET A 1 21.74 22.42 -11.20
N LYS A 2 21.36 21.54 -10.31
CA LYS A 2 20.37 21.84 -9.27
C LYS A 2 20.75 21.11 -7.98
N ILE A 3 20.56 21.76 -6.83
CA ILE A 3 20.80 21.13 -5.53
C ILE A 3 19.58 20.31 -5.10
N CYS A 4 19.78 19.04 -4.81
CA CYS A 4 18.74 18.17 -4.26
C CYS A 4 18.43 18.60 -2.81
N LEU A 5 17.16 18.87 -2.51
CA LEU A 5 16.78 19.30 -1.16
C LEU A 5 16.91 18.19 -0.09
N THR A 6 16.96 16.94 -0.51
CA THR A 6 17.08 15.80 0.40
C THR A 6 18.54 15.48 0.74
N CYS A 7 19.38 15.20 -0.27
CA CYS A 7 20.79 14.85 -0.02
C CYS A 7 21.74 16.05 -0.05
N LYS A 8 21.24 17.26 -0.40
CA LYS A 8 22.01 18.53 -0.45
C LYS A 8 23.16 18.53 -1.45
N VAL A 9 23.18 17.57 -2.38
CA VAL A 9 24.21 17.46 -3.42
C VAL A 9 23.73 18.16 -4.69
N GLU A 10 24.63 18.93 -5.31
CA GLU A 10 24.39 19.52 -6.62
C GLU A 10 24.52 18.45 -7.70
N LYS A 11 23.50 18.33 -8.54
CA LYS A 11 23.40 17.29 -9.58
C LYS A 11 22.88 17.88 -10.89
N PRO A 12 23.20 17.27 -12.04
CA PRO A 12 22.63 17.71 -13.31
C PRO A 12 21.11 17.54 -13.33
N LEU A 13 20.42 18.36 -14.12
CA LEU A 13 18.96 18.33 -14.23
C LEU A 13 18.40 16.95 -14.61
N SER A 14 19.18 16.17 -15.39
CA SER A 14 18.84 14.78 -15.75
C SER A 14 18.66 13.85 -14.55
N SER A 15 19.25 14.18 -13.40
CA SER A 15 19.13 13.44 -12.14
C SER A 15 17.80 13.72 -11.40
N PHE A 16 16.96 14.60 -11.93
CA PHE A 16 15.67 14.95 -11.33
C PHE A 16 14.53 14.54 -12.25
N GLN A 17 13.43 14.08 -11.64
CA GLN A 17 12.21 13.77 -12.37
C GLN A 17 11.48 15.06 -12.72
N ILE A 18 10.94 15.16 -13.93
CA ILE A 18 10.09 16.28 -14.31
C ILE A 18 8.69 16.07 -13.68
N ARG A 19 8.14 17.15 -13.13
CA ARG A 19 6.79 17.13 -12.56
C ARG A 19 5.77 16.98 -13.68
N GLY A 20 4.75 16.15 -13.43
CA GLY A 20 3.60 16.02 -14.31
C GLY A 20 2.36 16.72 -13.76
N GLY A 21 1.24 16.59 -14.45
CA GLY A 21 -0.06 17.07 -13.97
C GLY A 21 -0.19 18.60 -13.90
N GLY A 22 0.32 19.33 -14.86
CA GLY A 22 0.22 20.80 -14.93
C GLY A 22 1.29 21.56 -14.14
N ARG A 23 2.12 20.88 -13.39
CA ARG A 23 3.29 21.46 -12.73
C ARG A 23 4.50 21.38 -13.66
N THR A 24 5.26 22.45 -13.75
CA THR A 24 6.45 22.52 -14.61
C THR A 24 7.72 22.39 -13.79
N GLY A 25 8.79 21.95 -14.47
CA GLY A 25 10.13 21.89 -13.90
C GLY A 25 10.48 20.60 -13.14
N PRO A 26 11.75 20.48 -12.72
CA PRO A 26 12.24 19.31 -12.02
C PRO A 26 11.74 19.26 -10.58
N GLN A 27 11.60 18.03 -10.05
CA GLN A 27 11.25 17.80 -8.65
C GLN A 27 12.34 18.35 -7.70
N ALA A 28 11.97 18.57 -6.44
CA ALA A 28 12.86 19.10 -5.42
C ALA A 28 13.96 18.09 -5.02
N SER A 29 13.66 16.81 -5.07
CA SER A 29 14.59 15.72 -4.73
C SER A 29 15.03 14.97 -5.97
N CYS A 30 16.26 14.48 -5.97
CA CYS A 30 16.79 13.68 -7.07
C CYS A 30 16.14 12.28 -7.12
N LYS A 31 16.25 11.63 -8.28
CA LYS A 31 15.68 10.28 -8.52
C LYS A 31 16.13 9.25 -7.49
N GLU A 32 17.39 9.28 -7.09
CA GLU A 32 17.94 8.36 -6.09
C GLU A 32 17.26 8.54 -4.73
N CYS A 33 17.11 9.80 -4.28
CA CYS A 33 16.43 10.10 -3.02
C CYS A 33 14.95 9.69 -3.08
N GLU A 34 14.29 9.86 -4.21
CA GLU A 34 12.90 9.42 -4.39
C GLU A 34 12.76 7.89 -4.34
N ILE A 35 13.71 7.17 -4.93
CA ILE A 35 13.74 5.69 -4.85
C ILE A 35 13.88 5.23 -3.39
N ILE A 36 14.80 5.83 -2.63
CA ILE A 36 15.00 5.53 -1.21
C ILE A 36 13.73 5.84 -0.41
N ARG A 37 13.13 6.99 -0.64
CA ARG A 37 11.89 7.41 0.03
C ARG A 37 10.74 6.43 -0.22
N THR A 38 10.53 6.03 -1.47
CA THR A 38 9.51 5.06 -1.86
C THR A 38 9.76 3.70 -1.21
N ARG A 39 11.02 3.25 -1.19
CA ARG A 39 11.40 2.00 -0.52
C ARG A 39 11.06 2.04 0.97
N ASN A 40 11.37 3.15 1.65
CA ASN A 40 11.09 3.31 3.07
C ASN A 40 9.59 3.30 3.37
N TYR A 41 8.76 3.94 2.53
CA TYR A 41 7.30 3.87 2.66
C TYR A 41 6.78 2.44 2.50
N ARG A 42 7.28 1.71 1.51
CA ARG A 42 6.88 0.31 1.28
C ARG A 42 7.23 -0.59 2.46
N HIS A 43 8.43 -0.44 3.01
CA HIS A 43 8.85 -1.22 4.19
C HIS A 43 8.02 -0.88 5.42
N ARG A 44 7.78 0.40 5.67
CA ARG A 44 6.94 0.86 6.78
C ARG A 44 5.53 0.28 6.68
N THR A 45 4.89 0.42 5.53
CA THR A 45 3.53 -0.06 5.30
C THR A 45 3.46 -1.57 5.41
N ARG A 46 4.41 -2.28 4.83
CA ARG A 46 4.47 -3.75 4.92
C ARG A 46 4.53 -4.21 6.38
N ARG A 47 5.40 -3.63 7.19
CA ARG A 47 5.51 -3.96 8.62
C ARG A 47 4.21 -3.69 9.37
N LEU A 48 3.58 -2.55 9.12
CA LEU A 48 2.30 -2.19 9.74
C LEU A 48 1.21 -3.22 9.38
N LEU A 49 1.09 -3.57 8.11
CA LEU A 49 0.09 -4.53 7.64
C LEU A 49 0.34 -5.94 8.16
N HIS A 50 1.60 -6.38 8.24
CA HIS A 50 1.96 -7.67 8.82
C HIS A 50 1.51 -7.77 10.28
N ARG A 51 1.84 -6.75 11.10
CA ARG A 51 1.44 -6.69 12.49
C ARG A 51 -0.07 -6.67 12.64
N TRP A 52 -0.75 -5.88 11.84
CA TRP A 52 -2.20 -5.77 11.89
C TRP A 52 -2.88 -7.09 11.55
N LYS A 53 -2.45 -7.75 10.46
CA LYS A 53 -2.99 -9.06 10.08
C LYS A 53 -2.80 -10.10 11.19
N LEU A 54 -1.59 -10.21 11.73
CA LEU A 54 -1.29 -11.18 12.79
C LEU A 54 -2.07 -10.90 14.07
N SER A 55 -2.32 -9.63 14.40
CA SER A 55 -3.10 -9.26 15.58
C SER A 55 -4.58 -9.62 15.45
N LYS A 56 -5.11 -9.66 14.23
CA LYS A 56 -6.53 -9.97 13.96
C LYS A 56 -6.79 -11.45 13.77
N GLY A 57 -5.92 -12.17 13.08
CA GLY A 57 -6.18 -13.53 12.65
C GLY A 57 -7.34 -13.61 11.65
N CYS A 58 -7.72 -14.81 11.23
CA CYS A 58 -8.87 -15.00 10.35
C CYS A 58 -10.17 -14.76 11.10
N LYS A 59 -11.04 -13.91 10.55
CA LYS A 59 -12.33 -13.58 11.16
C LYS A 59 -13.34 -14.75 11.14
N PHE A 60 -13.25 -15.63 10.15
CA PHE A 60 -14.25 -16.66 9.92
C PHE A 60 -13.88 -18.06 10.41
N CYS A 61 -12.60 -18.31 10.70
CA CYS A 61 -12.17 -19.60 11.21
C CYS A 61 -11.04 -19.43 12.23
N ASP A 62 -10.77 -20.52 12.97
CA ASP A 62 -9.74 -20.55 14.01
C ASP A 62 -8.37 -21.03 13.46
N PHE A 63 -8.11 -20.77 12.17
CA PHE A 63 -6.86 -21.17 11.55
C PHE A 63 -5.67 -20.59 12.30
N LYS A 64 -4.77 -21.46 12.74
CA LYS A 64 -3.55 -21.05 13.43
C LYS A 64 -2.56 -20.47 12.42
N VAL A 65 -2.36 -19.16 12.50
CA VAL A 65 -1.51 -18.42 11.59
C VAL A 65 -0.07 -18.44 12.06
N GLU A 66 0.83 -18.88 11.20
CA GLU A 66 2.28 -18.82 11.44
C GLU A 66 2.89 -17.60 10.77
N HIS A 67 2.44 -17.26 9.58
CA HIS A 67 2.96 -16.16 8.78
C HIS A 67 1.86 -15.25 8.25
N SER A 68 2.11 -13.96 8.22
CA SER A 68 1.12 -12.97 7.73
C SER A 68 0.73 -13.18 6.25
N CYS A 69 1.59 -13.84 5.45
CA CYS A 69 1.27 -14.16 4.06
C CYS A 69 0.12 -15.17 3.91
N GLN A 70 -0.25 -15.88 4.98
CA GLN A 70 -1.41 -16.77 5.02
C GLN A 70 -2.73 -16.04 5.18
N LEU A 71 -2.67 -14.73 5.43
CA LEU A 71 -3.83 -13.87 5.65
C LEU A 71 -3.94 -12.82 4.55
N ASP A 72 -5.16 -12.53 4.15
CA ASP A 72 -5.49 -11.48 3.22
C ASP A 72 -6.29 -10.37 3.89
N ILE A 73 -6.15 -9.15 3.37
CA ILE A 73 -6.98 -8.01 3.74
C ILE A 73 -8.17 -7.98 2.79
N ASP A 74 -9.37 -8.12 3.32
CA ASP A 74 -10.60 -8.12 2.56
C ASP A 74 -11.44 -6.88 2.91
N HIS A 75 -11.94 -6.19 1.90
CA HIS A 75 -12.85 -5.06 2.11
C HIS A 75 -14.23 -5.58 2.47
N ILE A 76 -14.78 -5.11 3.58
CA ILE A 76 -16.13 -5.46 4.02
C ILE A 76 -17.15 -4.94 3.02
N ASP A 77 -16.95 -3.71 2.52
CA ASP A 77 -17.75 -3.10 1.46
C ASP A 77 -16.92 -2.97 0.19
N LYS A 78 -17.37 -3.59 -0.90
CA LYS A 78 -16.72 -3.52 -2.22
C LYS A 78 -16.61 -2.10 -2.76
N ASN A 79 -17.57 -1.23 -2.42
CA ASN A 79 -17.59 0.16 -2.88
C ASN A 79 -16.52 1.02 -2.19
N SER A 80 -15.94 0.55 -1.08
CA SER A 80 -14.85 1.24 -0.39
C SER A 80 -13.50 1.09 -1.08
N LYS A 81 -13.38 0.22 -2.09
CA LYS A 81 -12.16 0.08 -2.88
C LYS A 81 -11.92 1.35 -3.68
N GLY A 82 -10.84 2.04 -3.37
CA GLY A 82 -10.47 3.25 -4.11
C GLY A 82 -10.27 2.97 -5.60
N LYS A 83 -10.93 3.74 -6.45
CA LYS A 83 -10.92 3.58 -7.93
C LYS A 83 -9.55 3.73 -8.59
N LYS A 84 -8.52 4.19 -7.86
CA LYS A 84 -7.20 4.52 -8.41
C LYS A 84 -6.05 3.62 -7.95
N SER A 85 -6.33 2.55 -7.26
CA SER A 85 -5.27 1.72 -6.67
C SER A 85 -4.87 0.57 -7.60
N ARG A 86 -4.48 0.79 -8.83
CA ARG A 86 -3.86 -0.22 -9.73
C ARG A 86 -3.88 -1.67 -9.18
N GLY A 87 -5.04 -2.15 -8.71
CA GLY A 87 -5.21 -3.46 -8.07
C GLY A 87 -4.68 -3.58 -6.63
N ARG A 88 -4.19 -2.51 -6.03
CA ARG A 88 -3.71 -2.50 -4.64
C ARG A 88 -4.76 -1.85 -3.74
N ALA A 89 -5.10 -2.55 -2.66
CA ALA A 89 -6.04 -2.04 -1.67
C ALA A 89 -5.50 -0.83 -0.90
N ILE A 90 -4.19 -0.75 -0.70
CA ILE A 90 -3.52 0.27 0.10
C ILE A 90 -2.31 0.79 -0.66
N ASP A 91 -2.25 2.11 -0.83
CA ASP A 91 -1.08 2.78 -1.37
C ASP A 91 -0.02 2.93 -0.26
N PRO A 92 1.20 2.43 -0.45
CA PRO A 92 2.27 2.53 0.54
C PRO A 92 2.63 3.97 0.93
N SER A 93 2.37 4.94 0.06
CA SER A 93 2.68 6.37 0.31
C SER A 93 1.66 7.05 1.22
N TRP A 94 0.52 6.41 1.52
CA TRP A 94 -0.46 6.99 2.43
C TRP A 94 0.12 7.21 3.82
N SER A 95 -0.36 8.23 4.52
CA SER A 95 -0.05 8.43 5.93
C SER A 95 -0.57 7.25 6.77
N ILE A 96 0.07 7.01 7.91
CA ILE A 96 -0.37 5.96 8.83
C ILE A 96 -1.82 6.16 9.25
N THR A 97 -2.23 7.39 9.50
CA THR A 97 -3.61 7.74 9.86
C THR A 97 -4.59 7.33 8.75
N ARG A 98 -4.26 7.62 7.49
CA ARG A 98 -5.09 7.23 6.34
C ARG A 98 -5.17 5.72 6.18
N ILE A 99 -4.06 5.02 6.35
CA ILE A 99 -4.03 3.55 6.30
C ILE A 99 -4.91 2.95 7.38
N LYS A 100 -4.78 3.41 8.63
CA LYS A 100 -5.61 2.94 9.75
C LYS A 100 -7.10 3.19 9.52
N LYS A 101 -7.45 4.36 9.01
CA LYS A 101 -8.83 4.68 8.64
C LYS A 101 -9.37 3.74 7.56
N HIS A 102 -8.57 3.43 6.55
CA HIS A 102 -8.93 2.48 5.50
C HIS A 102 -9.11 1.07 6.06
N LEU A 103 -8.20 0.62 6.94
CA LEU A 103 -8.27 -0.70 7.57
C LEU A 103 -9.50 -0.88 8.46
N SER A 104 -10.07 0.20 8.99
CA SER A 104 -11.32 0.12 9.78
C SER A 104 -12.50 -0.43 8.97
N ASN A 105 -12.47 -0.33 7.64
CA ASN A 105 -13.45 -0.87 6.72
C ASN A 105 -13.04 -2.23 6.12
N CYS A 106 -11.99 -2.84 6.65
CA CYS A 106 -11.44 -4.09 6.18
C CYS A 106 -11.50 -5.15 7.27
N GLN A 107 -11.46 -6.39 6.85
CA GLN A 107 -11.34 -7.56 7.71
C GLN A 107 -10.17 -8.42 7.26
N VAL A 108 -9.71 -9.31 8.12
CA VAL A 108 -8.62 -10.24 7.82
C VAL A 108 -9.22 -11.63 7.65
N LEU A 109 -8.90 -12.27 6.54
CA LEU A 109 -9.33 -13.65 6.24
C LEU A 109 -8.11 -14.48 5.87
N CYS A 110 -8.09 -15.74 6.28
CA CYS A 110 -7.12 -16.67 5.71
C CYS A 110 -7.44 -16.87 4.22
N LYS A 111 -6.47 -17.33 3.45
CA LYS A 111 -6.63 -17.50 2.01
C LYS A 111 -7.79 -18.43 1.64
N ASN A 112 -8.03 -19.47 2.44
CA ASN A 112 -9.15 -20.39 2.22
C ASN A 112 -10.50 -19.71 2.43
N CYS A 113 -10.70 -19.02 3.55
CA CYS A 113 -11.94 -18.28 3.82
C CYS A 113 -12.17 -17.16 2.82
N HIS A 114 -11.12 -16.46 2.40
CA HIS A 114 -11.21 -15.42 1.37
C HIS A 114 -11.65 -16.01 0.02
N ALA A 115 -11.08 -17.14 -0.38
CA ALA A 115 -11.47 -17.84 -1.61
C ALA A 115 -12.93 -18.29 -1.56
N ILE A 116 -13.39 -18.86 -0.45
CA ILE A 116 -14.78 -19.28 -0.26
C ILE A 116 -15.73 -18.08 -0.35
N LYS A 117 -15.41 -17.00 0.35
CA LYS A 117 -16.21 -15.76 0.30
C LYS A 117 -16.33 -15.23 -1.13
N THR A 118 -15.22 -15.16 -1.86
CA THR A 118 -15.19 -14.71 -3.25
C THR A 118 -16.06 -15.60 -4.15
N TYR A 119 -15.97 -16.90 -3.96
CA TYR A 119 -16.77 -17.86 -4.71
C TYR A 119 -18.28 -17.69 -4.42
N GLU A 120 -18.65 -17.62 -3.13
CA GLU A 120 -20.05 -17.49 -2.72
C GLU A 120 -20.68 -16.16 -3.15
N SER A 121 -19.91 -15.06 -3.10
CA SER A 121 -20.38 -13.75 -3.57
C SER A 121 -20.32 -13.59 -5.10
N LYS A 122 -19.82 -14.60 -5.81
CA LYS A 122 -19.66 -14.61 -7.28
C LYS A 122 -18.81 -13.44 -7.79
N ASP A 123 -17.86 -12.99 -6.99
CA ASP A 123 -16.97 -11.89 -7.36
C ASP A 123 -16.11 -12.23 -8.60
N HIS A 124 -15.86 -13.51 -8.83
CA HIS A 124 -15.11 -14.01 -9.98
C HIS A 124 -15.89 -13.91 -11.30
N LEU A 125 -17.21 -13.64 -11.26
CA LEU A 125 -18.06 -13.51 -12.45
C LEU A 125 -18.26 -12.05 -12.87
N THR A 126 -17.75 -11.12 -12.10
CA THR A 126 -17.76 -9.68 -12.37
C THR A 126 -16.35 -9.17 -12.62
#